data_2e0537b8fd81db761d8859a7691d647f
#
_entry.id   2e0537b8fd81db761d8859a7691d647f
#
_cell.length_a   1.000
_cell.length_b   1.000
_cell.length_c   1.000
_cell.angle_alpha   90.00
_cell.angle_beta   90.00
_cell.angle_gamma   90.00
#
_symmetry.space_group_name_H-M   'P 1'
#
loop_
_entity.id
_entity.type
_entity.pdbx_description
1 polymer ?
#
loop_
_entity_poly.entity_id
_entity_poly.type
_entity_poly.pdbx_seq_one_letter_code
_entity_poly.pdbx_strand_id
1 'polypeptide(L)'
;MINQCEEIIPKKTELDNYDGIIISPIANELNKTYNNRIINKLDNTTMLDPQGYIRKFDKEGFCNFKHIRINELPKTDIIKISEEESMMLDKSTRMLDRLKKIAETYPITIGTIGNHSTYLINNKICYAIKNNKSENLKDTIGLGDILNGMFFSMYLKDEDILWSISKSIAFASTRIG
;
A
#
# COMPACT_ATOMS: atom_id res chain seq x y z
N MET A 1 7.66 15.54 23.25
CA MET A 1 8.66 14.81 22.45
C MET A 1 7.98 13.54 21.99
N ILE A 2 7.76 13.38 20.69
CA ILE A 2 7.18 12.14 20.14
C ILE A 2 8.33 11.17 20.00
N ASN A 3 8.28 10.04 20.72
CA ASN A 3 9.25 8.98 20.56
C ASN A 3 8.98 8.30 19.20
N GLN A 4 9.86 8.51 18.22
CA GLN A 4 9.92 7.66 17.05
C GLN A 4 10.47 6.28 17.46
N CYS A 5 9.91 5.20 16.90
CA CYS A 5 10.51 3.89 17.09
C CYS A 5 11.89 3.84 16.41
N GLU A 6 12.73 2.96 16.90
CA GLU A 6 14.04 2.71 16.31
C GLU A 6 13.90 2.17 14.87
N GLU A 7 14.96 2.34 14.09
CA GLU A 7 15.01 1.83 12.73
C GLU A 7 14.88 0.30 12.73
N ILE A 8 13.96 -0.21 11.91
CA ILE A 8 13.76 -1.65 11.71
C ILE A 8 14.74 -2.12 10.64
N ILE A 9 15.59 -3.08 10.97
CA ILE A 9 16.54 -3.71 10.07
C ILE A 9 16.18 -5.19 9.92
N PRO A 10 15.33 -5.55 8.94
CA PRO A 10 14.95 -6.96 8.74
C PRO A 10 16.11 -7.78 8.23
N LYS A 11 16.21 -9.03 8.66
CA LYS A 11 17.17 -9.99 8.12
C LYS A 11 16.49 -10.87 7.06
N LYS A 12 17.15 -11.05 5.91
CA LYS A 12 16.60 -11.88 4.82
C LYS A 12 16.22 -13.28 5.30
N THR A 13 17.10 -13.92 6.08
CA THR A 13 16.88 -15.27 6.62
C THR A 13 15.65 -15.42 7.52
N GLU A 14 15.19 -14.33 8.13
CA GLU A 14 13.95 -14.32 8.91
C GLU A 14 12.74 -14.18 7.98
N LEU A 15 12.86 -13.41 6.90
CA LEU A 15 11.81 -13.15 5.93
C LEU A 15 11.56 -14.35 5.01
N ASP A 16 12.59 -15.10 4.66
CA ASP A 16 12.49 -16.28 3.76
C ASP A 16 11.57 -17.40 4.30
N ASN A 17 11.19 -17.35 5.58
CA ASN A 17 10.31 -18.35 6.21
C ASN A 17 8.80 -18.08 5.99
N TYR A 18 8.42 -17.02 5.28
CA TYR A 18 7.04 -16.64 5.06
C TYR A 18 6.64 -16.77 3.59
N ASP A 19 5.39 -17.08 3.30
CA ASP A 19 4.85 -17.18 1.94
C ASP A 19 4.77 -15.80 1.26
N GLY A 20 4.63 -14.74 2.04
CA GLY A 20 4.58 -13.38 1.53
C GLY A 20 4.81 -12.33 2.62
N ILE A 21 5.16 -11.12 2.19
CA ILE A 21 5.58 -10.03 3.08
C ILE A 21 4.87 -8.74 2.70
N ILE A 22 4.19 -8.13 3.68
CA ILE A 22 3.66 -6.77 3.55
C ILE A 22 4.68 -5.79 4.17
N ILE A 23 5.07 -4.80 3.38
CA ILE A 23 5.95 -3.70 3.77
C ILE A 23 5.09 -2.47 3.96
N SER A 24 4.76 -2.15 5.21
CA SER A 24 3.86 -1.05 5.57
C SER A 24 4.46 -0.17 6.67
N PRO A 25 5.52 0.60 6.38
CA PRO A 25 6.09 1.54 7.33
C PRO A 25 5.12 2.70 7.60
N ILE A 26 5.15 3.25 8.81
CA ILE A 26 4.29 4.36 9.24
C ILE A 26 5.05 5.69 9.30
N ALA A 27 6.29 5.68 9.80
CA ALA A 27 7.03 6.89 10.16
C ALA A 27 8.50 6.87 9.73
N ASN A 28 8.83 6.35 8.56
CA ASN A 28 10.19 6.17 8.04
C ASN A 28 11.09 5.24 8.90
N GLU A 29 10.52 4.33 9.66
CA GLU A 29 11.23 3.34 10.46
C GLU A 29 11.99 2.30 9.63
N LEU A 30 11.75 2.26 8.34
CA LEU A 30 12.51 1.43 7.39
C LEU A 30 13.53 2.27 6.64
N ASN A 31 14.82 1.93 6.76
CA ASN A 31 15.89 2.57 6.00
C ASN A 31 15.78 2.24 4.51
N LYS A 32 15.60 3.26 3.68
CA LYS A 32 15.38 3.11 2.25
C LYS A 32 16.47 2.29 1.55
N THR A 33 17.73 2.61 1.83
CA THR A 33 18.86 2.02 1.10
C THR A 33 19.07 0.55 1.47
N TYR A 34 18.99 0.24 2.76
CA TYR A 34 19.22 -1.10 3.26
C TYR A 34 18.03 -2.02 2.92
N ASN A 35 16.81 -1.53 3.17
CA ASN A 35 15.61 -2.32 2.96
C ASN A 35 15.34 -2.61 1.47
N ASN A 36 15.60 -1.66 0.57
CA ASN A 36 15.50 -1.92 -0.86
C ASN A 36 16.46 -3.04 -1.31
N ARG A 37 17.66 -3.13 -0.72
CA ARG A 37 18.61 -4.20 -1.05
C ARG A 37 18.15 -5.57 -0.57
N ILE A 38 17.43 -5.64 0.55
CA ILE A 38 16.90 -6.91 1.09
C ILE A 38 15.64 -7.28 0.33
N ILE A 39 14.66 -6.37 0.26
CA ILE A 39 13.35 -6.60 -0.35
C ILE A 39 13.51 -7.03 -1.82
N ASN A 40 14.38 -6.37 -2.59
CA ASN A 40 14.61 -6.73 -4.00
C ASN A 40 15.32 -8.10 -4.19
N LYS A 41 15.69 -8.79 -3.12
CA LYS A 41 16.31 -10.13 -3.14
C LYS A 41 15.42 -11.20 -2.53
N LEU A 42 14.20 -10.85 -2.12
CA LEU A 42 13.25 -11.82 -1.61
C LEU A 42 12.64 -12.59 -2.77
N ASP A 43 12.50 -13.87 -2.57
CA ASP A 43 11.81 -14.78 -3.50
C ASP A 43 10.30 -14.91 -3.16
N ASN A 44 9.90 -14.31 -2.03
CA ASN A 44 8.52 -14.28 -1.54
C ASN A 44 7.68 -13.27 -2.33
N THR A 45 6.39 -13.49 -2.40
CA THR A 45 5.45 -12.45 -2.85
C THR A 45 5.51 -11.25 -1.93
N THR A 46 5.63 -10.06 -2.48
CA THR A 46 5.82 -8.82 -1.71
C THR A 46 4.75 -7.79 -2.02
N MET A 47 4.24 -7.11 -0.98
CA MET A 47 3.29 -6.02 -1.10
C MET A 47 3.79 -4.78 -0.37
N LEU A 48 3.68 -3.61 -0.99
CA LEU A 48 4.07 -2.32 -0.45
C LEU A 48 2.84 -1.46 -0.16
N ASP A 49 2.76 -0.94 1.07
CA ASP A 49 1.99 0.26 1.42
C ASP A 49 3.00 1.38 1.69
N PRO A 50 3.11 2.40 0.80
CA PRO A 50 4.22 3.34 0.85
C PRO A 50 4.07 4.47 1.86
N GLN A 51 3.03 4.47 2.69
CA GLN A 51 2.66 5.60 3.55
C GLN A 51 3.85 6.16 4.35
N GLY A 52 4.66 5.34 5.01
CA GLY A 52 5.80 5.80 5.82
C GLY A 52 6.95 6.34 5.01
N TYR A 53 7.07 6.00 3.72
CA TYR A 53 8.05 6.63 2.82
C TYR A 53 7.64 8.03 2.37
N ILE A 54 6.33 8.29 2.34
CA ILE A 54 5.71 9.54 1.86
C ILE A 54 5.49 10.51 3.02
N ARG A 55 5.25 10.01 4.22
CA ARG A 55 5.03 10.83 5.42
C ARG A 55 6.33 11.47 5.92
N LYS A 56 6.21 12.68 6.45
CA LYS A 56 7.25 13.39 7.18
C LYS A 56 6.63 14.02 8.42
N PHE A 57 7.18 13.72 9.57
CA PHE A 57 6.76 14.33 10.83
C PHE A 57 7.67 15.51 11.16
N ASP A 58 7.09 16.62 11.59
CA ASP A 58 7.83 17.76 12.12
C ASP A 58 8.20 17.56 13.61
N LYS A 59 8.86 18.55 14.18
CA LYS A 59 9.30 18.49 15.58
C LYS A 59 8.15 18.49 16.58
N GLU A 60 7.01 19.02 16.20
CA GLU A 60 5.76 19.05 16.96
C GLU A 60 4.96 17.75 16.81
N GLY A 61 5.33 16.91 15.81
CA GLY A 61 4.68 15.63 15.52
C GLY A 61 3.55 15.70 14.49
N PHE A 62 3.36 16.84 13.84
CA PHE A 62 2.41 16.94 12.75
C PHE A 62 2.91 16.17 11.52
N CYS A 63 2.00 15.39 10.94
CA CYS A 63 2.27 14.62 9.72
C CYS A 63 2.07 15.50 8.49
N ASN A 64 3.11 15.58 7.67
CA ASN A 64 3.09 16.23 6.37
C ASN A 64 3.46 15.20 5.29
N PHE A 65 3.03 15.42 4.05
CA PHE A 65 3.42 14.61 2.91
C PHE A 65 4.62 15.22 2.19
N LYS A 66 5.49 14.37 1.66
CA LYS A 66 6.64 14.76 0.83
C LYS A 66 6.57 14.07 -0.53
N HIS A 67 6.91 14.81 -1.59
CA HIS A 67 7.10 14.23 -2.90
C HIS A 67 8.33 13.33 -2.90
N ILE A 68 8.18 12.15 -3.49
CA ILE A 68 9.27 11.20 -3.71
C ILE A 68 9.16 10.65 -5.13
N ARG A 69 10.26 10.18 -5.68
CA ARG A 69 10.26 9.51 -6.99
C ARG A 69 9.92 8.03 -6.79
N ILE A 70 9.21 7.46 -7.75
CA ILE A 70 8.78 6.06 -7.68
C ILE A 70 9.96 5.08 -7.54
N ASN A 71 11.11 5.41 -8.12
CA ASN A 71 12.33 4.59 -8.02
C ASN A 71 13.04 4.70 -6.66
N GLU A 72 12.57 5.56 -5.76
CA GLU A 72 13.04 5.62 -4.37
C GLU A 72 12.30 4.62 -3.46
N LEU A 73 11.20 4.05 -3.94
CA LEU A 73 10.47 3.00 -3.25
C LEU A 73 11.07 1.62 -3.53
N PRO A 74 10.94 0.65 -2.61
CA PRO A 74 11.30 -0.73 -2.88
C PRO A 74 10.44 -1.30 -4.02
N LYS A 75 11.06 -2.13 -4.86
CA LYS A 75 10.32 -2.88 -5.89
C LYS A 75 9.64 -4.07 -5.25
N THR A 76 8.34 -4.15 -5.42
CA THR A 76 7.50 -5.23 -4.92
C THR A 76 6.56 -5.71 -6.03
N ASP A 77 5.95 -6.88 -5.84
CA ASP A 77 4.99 -7.43 -6.79
C ASP A 77 3.68 -6.64 -6.79
N ILE A 78 3.32 -6.12 -5.62
CA ILE A 78 2.07 -5.41 -5.40
C ILE A 78 2.37 -4.08 -4.71
N ILE A 79 1.69 -3.02 -5.15
CA ILE A 79 1.60 -1.77 -4.41
C ILE A 79 0.13 -1.40 -4.15
N LYS A 80 -0.18 -1.01 -2.92
CA LYS A 80 -1.45 -0.35 -2.60
C LYS A 80 -1.17 1.10 -2.24
N ILE A 81 -1.94 2.02 -2.79
CA ILE A 81 -1.73 3.45 -2.61
C ILE A 81 -3.06 4.20 -2.57
N SER A 82 -3.18 5.17 -1.69
CA SER A 82 -4.33 6.08 -1.66
C SER A 82 -4.23 7.17 -2.72
N GLU A 83 -5.32 7.90 -2.93
CA GLU A 83 -5.34 9.03 -3.87
C GLU A 83 -4.32 10.09 -3.46
N GLU A 84 -4.29 10.48 -2.19
CA GLU A 84 -3.39 11.49 -1.65
C GLU A 84 -1.91 11.07 -1.79
N GLU A 85 -1.60 9.83 -1.48
CA GLU A 85 -0.26 9.28 -1.60
C GLU A 85 0.20 9.24 -3.06
N SER A 86 -0.71 8.90 -3.98
CA SER A 86 -0.40 8.85 -5.41
C SER A 86 0.00 10.22 -5.97
N MET A 87 -0.54 11.32 -5.42
CA MET A 87 -0.16 12.68 -5.77
C MET A 87 1.28 13.02 -5.38
N MET A 88 1.82 12.32 -4.39
CA MET A 88 3.21 12.50 -3.97
C MET A 88 4.22 11.78 -4.87
N LEU A 89 3.75 10.80 -5.65
CA LEU A 89 4.58 10.05 -6.61
C LEU A 89 4.49 10.61 -8.03
N ASP A 90 3.33 11.12 -8.43
CA ASP A 90 3.11 11.65 -9.79
C ASP A 90 2.16 12.86 -9.77
N LYS A 91 2.45 13.85 -10.60
CA LYS A 91 1.73 15.12 -10.67
C LYS A 91 0.54 15.12 -11.64
N SER A 92 0.22 14.00 -12.28
CA SER A 92 -0.94 13.89 -13.17
C SER A 92 -2.23 14.21 -12.42
N THR A 93 -3.14 14.93 -13.07
CA THR A 93 -4.35 15.42 -12.41
C THR A 93 -5.30 14.30 -12.00
N ARG A 94 -5.50 13.30 -12.89
CA ARG A 94 -6.43 12.21 -12.64
C ARG A 94 -5.75 11.04 -11.94
N MET A 95 -6.43 10.47 -10.94
CA MET A 95 -5.96 9.29 -10.21
C MET A 95 -5.56 8.15 -11.15
N LEU A 96 -6.39 7.83 -12.14
CA LEU A 96 -6.14 6.74 -13.06
C LEU A 96 -4.85 6.92 -13.86
N ASP A 97 -4.50 8.15 -14.25
CA ASP A 97 -3.26 8.42 -14.99
C ASP A 97 -2.04 8.22 -14.09
N ARG A 98 -2.13 8.62 -12.81
CA ARG A 98 -1.10 8.34 -11.80
C ARG A 98 -0.92 6.83 -11.60
N LEU A 99 -2.02 6.10 -11.42
CA LEU A 99 -1.98 4.65 -11.23
C LEU A 99 -1.39 3.90 -12.42
N LYS A 100 -1.69 4.33 -13.66
CA LYS A 100 -1.08 3.73 -14.86
C LYS A 100 0.43 3.89 -14.89
N LYS A 101 0.95 5.05 -14.50
CA LYS A 101 2.40 5.27 -14.39
C LYS A 101 3.04 4.44 -13.28
N ILE A 102 2.36 4.32 -12.14
CA ILE A 102 2.81 3.47 -11.03
C ILE A 102 2.85 2.00 -11.48
N ALA A 103 1.86 1.56 -12.25
CA ALA A 103 1.77 0.21 -12.80
C ALA A 103 2.86 -0.14 -13.84
N GLU A 104 3.60 0.84 -14.36
CA GLU A 104 4.80 0.57 -15.14
C GLU A 104 5.94 -0.04 -14.29
N THR A 105 5.92 0.21 -12.98
CA THR A 105 6.91 -0.30 -12.02
C THR A 105 6.38 -1.47 -11.20
N TYR A 106 5.09 -1.45 -10.84
CA TYR A 106 4.45 -2.44 -9.98
C TYR A 106 3.39 -3.22 -10.76
N PRO A 107 3.62 -4.52 -11.05
CA PRO A 107 2.72 -5.34 -11.89
C PRO A 107 1.27 -5.34 -11.41
N ILE A 108 1.08 -5.36 -10.07
CA ILE A 108 -0.23 -5.27 -9.44
C ILE A 108 -0.29 -3.95 -8.67
N THR A 109 -1.17 -3.06 -9.11
CA THR A 109 -1.34 -1.73 -8.50
C THR A 109 -2.77 -1.56 -8.02
N ILE A 110 -2.94 -1.34 -6.72
CA ILE A 110 -4.23 -1.08 -6.08
C ILE A 110 -4.27 0.39 -5.67
N GLY A 111 -5.27 1.13 -6.17
CA GLY A 111 -5.49 2.53 -5.84
C GLY A 111 -6.82 2.74 -5.15
N THR A 112 -6.86 3.43 -4.00
CA THR A 112 -8.09 3.71 -3.26
C THR A 112 -8.45 5.20 -3.28
N ILE A 113 -9.72 5.52 -3.55
CA ILE A 113 -10.27 6.88 -3.47
C ILE A 113 -11.24 6.93 -2.31
N GLY A 114 -10.74 7.26 -1.13
CA GLY A 114 -11.53 7.25 0.10
C GLY A 114 -12.36 5.96 0.23
N ASN A 115 -13.65 6.12 0.54
CA ASN A 115 -14.62 5.02 0.59
C ASN A 115 -15.44 4.87 -0.71
N HIS A 116 -15.07 5.56 -1.79
CA HIS A 116 -15.90 5.62 -3.00
C HIS A 116 -15.58 4.51 -4.00
N SER A 117 -14.31 4.31 -4.30
CA SER A 117 -13.90 3.35 -5.31
C SER A 117 -12.48 2.85 -5.09
N THR A 118 -12.24 1.64 -5.58
CA THR A 118 -10.92 1.03 -5.63
C THR A 118 -10.60 0.69 -7.08
N TYR A 119 -9.41 1.05 -7.53
CA TYR A 119 -8.87 0.64 -8.81
C TYR A 119 -7.89 -0.51 -8.60
N LEU A 120 -7.97 -1.51 -9.45
CA LEU A 120 -6.97 -2.57 -9.56
C LEU A 120 -6.41 -2.54 -10.98
N ILE A 121 -5.09 -2.41 -11.09
CA ILE A 121 -4.40 -2.61 -12.37
C ILE A 121 -3.59 -3.90 -12.25
N ASN A 122 -3.85 -4.83 -13.13
CA ASN A 122 -3.12 -6.09 -13.27
C ASN A 122 -2.91 -6.38 -14.75
N ASN A 123 -1.67 -6.68 -15.15
CA ASN A 123 -1.30 -6.93 -16.54
C ASN A 123 -1.80 -5.84 -17.51
N LYS A 124 -1.68 -4.58 -17.12
CA LYS A 124 -2.15 -3.38 -17.86
C LYS A 124 -3.67 -3.25 -18.01
N ILE A 125 -4.45 -4.20 -17.51
CA ILE A 125 -5.91 -4.11 -17.48
C ILE A 125 -6.29 -3.38 -16.19
N CYS A 126 -7.16 -2.38 -16.32
CA CYS A 126 -7.65 -1.60 -15.20
C CYS A 126 -9.11 -1.98 -14.88
N TYR A 127 -9.33 -2.36 -13.66
CA TYR A 127 -10.66 -2.62 -13.09
C TYR A 127 -11.03 -1.50 -12.13
N ALA A 128 -12.25 -1.00 -12.25
CA ALA A 128 -12.81 -0.03 -11.31
C ALA A 128 -13.89 -0.73 -10.47
N ILE A 129 -13.67 -0.78 -9.18
CA ILE A 129 -14.56 -1.43 -8.22
C ILE A 129 -15.22 -0.32 -7.39
N LYS A 130 -16.55 -0.24 -7.46
CA LYS A 130 -17.30 0.71 -6.65
C LYS A 130 -17.45 0.14 -5.24
N ASN A 131 -17.01 0.90 -4.25
CA ASN A 131 -17.16 0.51 -2.86
C ASN A 131 -18.60 0.75 -2.42
N ASN A 132 -19.14 -0.13 -1.57
CA ASN A 132 -20.42 0.12 -0.94
C ASN A 132 -20.27 1.29 0.04
N LYS A 133 -21.08 2.33 -0.15
CA LYS A 133 -21.11 3.47 0.77
C LYS A 133 -21.73 2.99 2.09
N SER A 134 -20.98 3.09 3.18
CA SER A 134 -21.58 3.10 4.51
C SER A 134 -21.99 4.54 4.83
N GLU A 135 -23.29 4.76 5.11
CA GLU A 135 -23.80 6.09 5.45
C GLU A 135 -23.33 6.55 6.85
N ASN A 136 -22.85 5.64 7.68
CA ASN A 136 -22.45 5.87 9.07
C ASN A 136 -20.94 5.69 9.30
N LEU A 137 -20.12 6.36 8.50
CA LEU A 137 -18.66 6.37 8.68
C LEU A 137 -18.29 7.10 9.99
N LYS A 138 -18.05 6.36 11.07
CA LYS A 138 -17.59 6.93 12.34
C LYS A 138 -16.07 7.01 12.41
N ASP A 139 -15.36 6.02 11.89
CA ASP A 139 -13.90 5.96 11.89
C ASP A 139 -13.38 5.21 10.67
N THR A 140 -12.39 5.77 9.99
CA THR A 140 -11.72 5.16 8.83
C THR A 140 -10.30 4.70 9.13
N ILE A 141 -9.83 4.86 10.37
CA ILE A 141 -8.48 4.48 10.78
C ILE A 141 -8.33 2.96 10.69
N GLY A 142 -7.26 2.50 10.09
CA GLY A 142 -6.95 1.08 9.94
C GLY A 142 -7.69 0.33 8.82
N LEU A 143 -8.64 0.98 8.11
CA LEU A 143 -9.33 0.32 6.99
C LEU A 143 -8.37 -0.06 5.86
N GLY A 144 -7.34 0.75 5.61
CA GLY A 144 -6.29 0.45 4.67
C GLY A 144 -5.52 -0.82 5.06
N ASP A 145 -5.19 -0.95 6.34
CA ASP A 145 -4.45 -2.11 6.86
C ASP A 145 -5.31 -3.39 6.80
N ILE A 146 -6.61 -3.28 7.12
CA ILE A 146 -7.56 -4.38 6.99
C ILE A 146 -7.66 -4.83 5.52
N LEU A 147 -7.80 -3.88 4.59
CA LEU A 147 -7.86 -4.18 3.16
C LEU A 147 -6.57 -4.86 2.69
N ASN A 148 -5.41 -4.35 3.08
CA ASN A 148 -4.10 -4.90 2.73
C ASN A 148 -3.96 -6.34 3.24
N GLY A 149 -4.21 -6.57 4.53
CA GLY A 149 -4.07 -7.88 5.15
C GLY A 149 -5.01 -8.92 4.55
N MET A 150 -6.29 -8.57 4.36
CA MET A 150 -7.29 -9.45 3.76
C MET A 150 -6.98 -9.77 2.29
N PHE A 151 -6.68 -8.74 1.49
CA PHE A 151 -6.33 -8.93 0.08
C PHE A 151 -5.11 -9.83 -0.06
N PHE A 152 -4.04 -9.51 0.65
CA PHE A 152 -2.79 -10.23 0.53
C PHE A 152 -2.90 -11.69 0.99
N SER A 153 -3.59 -11.93 2.11
CA SER A 153 -3.85 -13.29 2.60
C SER A 153 -4.64 -14.15 1.61
N MET A 154 -5.64 -13.58 0.94
CA MET A 154 -6.43 -14.29 -0.08
C MET A 154 -5.62 -14.52 -1.35
N TYR A 155 -4.87 -13.51 -1.79
CA TYR A 155 -4.01 -13.59 -2.96
C TYR A 155 -2.95 -14.69 -2.85
N LEU A 156 -2.33 -14.84 -1.67
CA LEU A 156 -1.34 -15.91 -1.39
C LEU A 156 -1.94 -17.32 -1.41
N LYS A 157 -3.25 -17.46 -1.29
CA LYS A 157 -3.95 -18.75 -1.36
C LYS A 157 -4.38 -19.13 -2.78
N ASP A 158 -3.81 -18.52 -3.80
CA ASP A 158 -4.15 -18.70 -5.22
C ASP A 158 -5.62 -18.39 -5.55
N GLU A 159 -6.26 -17.54 -4.77
CA GLU A 159 -7.59 -17.05 -5.11
C GLU A 159 -7.52 -16.04 -6.29
N ASP A 160 -8.59 -15.96 -7.06
CA ASP A 160 -8.72 -14.98 -8.14
C ASP A 160 -8.51 -13.55 -7.61
N ILE A 161 -7.67 -12.77 -8.29
CA ILE A 161 -7.26 -11.43 -7.81
C ILE A 161 -8.45 -10.46 -7.70
N LEU A 162 -9.44 -10.56 -8.62
CA LEU A 162 -10.65 -9.73 -8.57
C LEU A 162 -11.54 -10.15 -7.42
N TRP A 163 -11.62 -11.45 -7.16
CA TRP A 163 -12.35 -11.98 -6.02
C TRP A 163 -11.71 -11.57 -4.71
N SER A 164 -10.38 -11.71 -4.60
CA SER A 164 -9.61 -11.33 -3.41
C SER A 164 -9.78 -9.84 -3.09
N ILE A 165 -9.68 -8.95 -4.06
CA ILE A 165 -9.85 -7.51 -3.80
C ILE A 165 -11.31 -7.16 -3.49
N SER A 166 -12.27 -7.77 -4.16
CA SER A 166 -13.70 -7.51 -3.91
C SER A 166 -14.13 -7.94 -2.51
N LYS A 167 -13.72 -9.13 -2.07
CA LYS A 167 -13.96 -9.61 -0.70
C LYS A 167 -13.31 -8.71 0.34
N SER A 168 -12.08 -8.27 0.09
CA SER A 168 -11.34 -7.42 1.01
C SER A 168 -12.00 -6.06 1.19
N ILE A 169 -12.51 -5.46 0.11
CA ILE A 169 -13.29 -4.22 0.14
C ILE A 169 -14.60 -4.45 0.94
N ALA A 170 -15.32 -5.54 0.66
CA ALA A 170 -16.55 -5.86 1.37
C ALA A 170 -16.29 -6.04 2.87
N PHE A 171 -15.23 -6.78 3.24
CA PHE A 171 -14.88 -7.00 4.64
C PHE A 171 -14.48 -5.70 5.34
N ALA A 172 -13.62 -4.88 4.73
CA ALA A 172 -13.24 -3.58 5.27
C ALA A 172 -14.48 -2.70 5.49
N SER A 173 -15.43 -2.71 4.55
CA SER A 173 -16.68 -1.94 4.65
C SER A 173 -17.56 -2.35 5.84
N THR A 174 -17.49 -3.60 6.31
CA THR A 174 -18.27 -4.07 7.49
C THR A 174 -17.69 -3.59 8.83
N ARG A 175 -16.46 -3.07 8.84
CA ARG A 175 -15.78 -2.56 10.05
C ARG A 175 -15.99 -1.06 10.27
N ILE A 176 -16.75 -0.43 9.39
CA ILE A 176 -17.15 0.96 9.47
C ILE A 176 -18.50 1.02 10.20
N GLY A 177 -18.47 0.96 11.52
CA GLY A 177 -19.71 0.96 12.32
C GLY A 177 -19.47 1.34 13.76
#